data_8228fec1386dcb87bef3b59e11bfc3fb
#
_entry.id   8228fec1386dcb87bef3b59e11bfc3fb
#
_cell.length_a   1.000
_cell.length_b   1.000
_cell.length_c   1.000
_cell.angle_alpha   90.00
_cell.angle_beta   90.00
_cell.angle_gamma   90.00
#
_symmetry.space_group_name_H-M   'P 1'
#
loop_
_entity.id
_entity.type
_entity.pdbx_description
1 polymer ?
#
loop_
_entity_poly.entity_id
_entity_poly.type
_entity_poly.pdbx_seq_one_letter_code
_entity_poly.pdbx_strand_id
1 'polypeptide(L)'
;MTKNLRVKTSKFIDETYKISFKFNGKTYYGFKGDTLASALLANDIHLVGRSFKYHRPRGIMSAGSEEPNAIVQLHNNSSRTEPNVRATEIEIYEGLEATSQNCWPSVNFDIGGINNFLSPILPAGFYYKTFMWPASFWEKYEYFIRKSAGLGKSPTEADPDVYEHKYIHCDVLIIGAGISGIMAAKTSAKNGFKTLLVDEKHYLGGSTIYQNSEHFKINNQVSSSWLEKEINEIKKIENLEIKTRTSVAAFHGYNFLLARENLTDHLPVDQRNNKTRQRLLKIRAKKVICATGSLERPLIFDNNDRPGILLSSAIEKYSNLFGVACGQKNVLFTNNDSAYETAISLFQKGINVEAIIDNREEVDSKLIKEIEKNNIKIYKGYTINDTFGYRKINKISIMQLSKDGQKVVGSKISIDCDCLGMSGGWTPAVHLFTQSGGKLKFRDDDQVFIPDKYPSDQISIGSCNGEFTLDEILTGISKKLKDFLNIKKTDYENLEIQSHFNKTKRNIWLLPSDKIIGKTKPFVDYQNDATAKDIKLALREGFRSIEHV
;
A
#
# COMPACT_ATOMS: atom_id res chain seq x y z
N MET A 1 0.99 -18.35 -24.03
CA MET A 1 1.65 -18.76 -22.80
C MET A 1 1.79 -17.52 -21.94
N THR A 2 1.36 -17.55 -20.67
CA THR A 2 1.64 -16.49 -19.71
C THR A 2 3.14 -16.48 -19.45
N LYS A 3 3.75 -15.29 -19.46
CA LYS A 3 5.18 -15.15 -19.14
C LYS A 3 5.36 -15.41 -17.64
N ASN A 4 6.42 -16.08 -17.27
CA ASN A 4 6.79 -16.23 -15.87
C ASN A 4 7.68 -15.04 -15.48
N LEU A 5 7.21 -14.21 -14.57
CA LEU A 5 7.94 -13.03 -14.07
C LEU A 5 8.64 -13.29 -12.73
N ARG A 6 8.87 -14.55 -12.36
CA ARG A 6 9.68 -14.91 -11.19
C ARG A 6 11.14 -14.54 -11.41
N VAL A 7 11.72 -13.94 -10.38
CA VAL A 7 13.16 -13.68 -10.28
C VAL A 7 13.75 -14.52 -9.15
N LYS A 8 14.99 -14.90 -9.30
CA LYS A 8 15.71 -15.67 -8.26
C LYS A 8 15.89 -14.80 -7.02
N THR A 9 15.91 -15.44 -5.85
CA THR A 9 16.13 -14.82 -4.55
C THR A 9 14.93 -14.04 -4.01
N SER A 10 13.95 -14.74 -3.48
CA SER A 10 12.92 -14.21 -2.59
C SER A 10 13.30 -14.44 -1.13
N LYS A 11 12.84 -13.59 -0.23
CA LYS A 11 13.12 -13.71 1.21
C LYS A 11 12.12 -14.59 1.96
N PHE A 12 10.86 -14.59 1.48
CA PHE A 12 9.74 -15.25 2.18
C PHE A 12 9.02 -16.32 1.38
N ILE A 13 9.44 -16.58 0.17
CA ILE A 13 8.84 -17.60 -0.69
C ILE A 13 9.55 -18.95 -0.49
N ASP A 14 8.78 -19.96 -0.17
CA ASP A 14 9.25 -21.35 -0.17
C ASP A 14 9.04 -21.96 -1.56
N GLU A 15 10.06 -21.90 -2.40
CA GLU A 15 10.02 -22.40 -3.78
C GLU A 15 9.89 -23.94 -3.84
N THR A 16 10.10 -24.63 -2.73
CA THR A 16 9.92 -26.10 -2.66
C THR A 16 8.45 -26.50 -2.55
N TYR A 17 7.59 -25.57 -2.09
CA TYR A 17 6.17 -25.81 -1.88
C TYR A 17 5.30 -25.03 -2.89
N LYS A 18 5.05 -25.68 -4.04
CA LYS A 18 4.20 -25.12 -5.10
C LYS A 18 2.72 -25.27 -4.75
N ILE A 19 1.96 -24.19 -4.94
CA ILE A 19 0.53 -24.11 -4.64
C ILE A 19 -0.24 -23.85 -5.94
N SER A 20 -1.34 -24.58 -6.17
CA SER A 20 -2.27 -24.30 -7.25
C SER A 20 -3.47 -23.50 -6.74
N PHE A 21 -3.89 -22.51 -7.54
CA PHE A 21 -5.06 -21.70 -7.25
C PHE A 21 -5.80 -21.32 -8.54
N LYS A 22 -7.07 -20.96 -8.43
CA LYS A 22 -7.86 -20.51 -9.57
C LYS A 22 -8.14 -19.01 -9.50
N PHE A 23 -7.98 -18.34 -10.64
CA PHE A 23 -8.40 -16.96 -10.83
C PHE A 23 -9.22 -16.83 -12.12
N ASN A 24 -10.45 -16.32 -12.01
CA ASN A 24 -11.40 -16.24 -13.13
C ASN A 24 -11.57 -17.59 -13.88
N GLY A 25 -11.65 -18.69 -13.14
CA GLY A 25 -11.84 -20.05 -13.66
C GLY A 25 -10.60 -20.70 -14.29
N LYS A 26 -9.46 -20.00 -14.35
CA LYS A 26 -8.19 -20.55 -14.86
C LYS A 26 -7.26 -20.90 -13.71
N THR A 27 -6.59 -22.04 -13.83
CA THR A 27 -5.59 -22.49 -12.83
C THR A 27 -4.25 -21.80 -13.06
N TYR A 28 -3.69 -21.30 -11.98
CA TYR A 28 -2.37 -20.67 -11.90
C TYR A 28 -1.58 -21.31 -10.76
N TYR A 29 -0.29 -21.01 -10.72
CA TYR A 29 0.62 -21.53 -9.71
C TYR A 29 1.38 -20.40 -9.03
N GLY A 30 1.55 -20.55 -7.74
CA GLY A 30 2.41 -19.74 -6.89
C GLY A 30 3.18 -20.64 -5.92
N PHE A 31 3.76 -20.04 -4.90
CA PHE A 31 4.52 -20.75 -3.88
C PHE A 31 4.01 -20.37 -2.50
N LYS A 32 4.32 -21.22 -1.51
CA LYS A 32 4.01 -20.89 -0.12
C LYS A 32 4.72 -19.59 0.29
N GLY A 33 3.95 -18.66 0.86
CA GLY A 33 4.39 -17.33 1.21
C GLY A 33 3.93 -16.24 0.23
N ASP A 34 3.44 -16.61 -0.96
CA ASP A 34 2.82 -15.64 -1.89
C ASP A 34 1.52 -15.08 -1.35
N THR A 35 1.27 -13.81 -1.64
CA THR A 35 -0.08 -13.27 -1.66
C THR A 35 -0.74 -13.56 -3.01
N LEU A 36 -2.07 -13.47 -3.10
CA LEU A 36 -2.77 -13.60 -4.38
C LEU A 36 -2.25 -12.56 -5.39
N ALA A 37 -1.97 -11.35 -4.94
CA ALA A 37 -1.41 -10.30 -5.80
C ALA A 37 -0.01 -10.65 -6.33
N SER A 38 0.91 -11.12 -5.48
CA SER A 38 2.26 -11.51 -5.93
C SER A 38 2.21 -12.71 -6.88
N ALA A 39 1.34 -13.70 -6.60
CA ALA A 39 1.15 -14.86 -7.47
C ALA A 39 0.55 -14.48 -8.82
N LEU A 40 -0.42 -13.55 -8.88
CA LEU A 40 -0.98 -13.02 -10.12
C LEU A 40 0.08 -12.29 -10.95
N LEU A 41 0.85 -11.38 -10.35
CA LEU A 41 1.94 -10.68 -11.02
C LEU A 41 3.01 -11.65 -11.55
N ALA A 42 3.37 -12.68 -10.76
CA ALA A 42 4.32 -13.70 -11.21
C ALA A 42 3.85 -14.45 -12.46
N ASN A 43 2.55 -14.58 -12.66
CA ASN A 43 1.91 -15.17 -13.83
C ASN A 43 1.55 -14.13 -14.93
N ASP A 44 2.10 -12.91 -14.90
CA ASP A 44 1.84 -11.80 -15.83
C ASP A 44 0.36 -11.38 -15.89
N ILE A 45 -0.36 -11.50 -14.77
CA ILE A 45 -1.76 -11.06 -14.64
C ILE A 45 -1.80 -9.70 -13.98
N HIS A 46 -1.99 -8.66 -14.78
CA HIS A 46 -2.05 -7.28 -14.33
C HIS A 46 -3.47 -6.73 -14.23
N LEU A 47 -4.39 -7.21 -15.06
CA LEU A 47 -5.80 -6.82 -15.03
C LEU A 47 -6.54 -7.69 -13.99
N VAL A 48 -6.88 -7.10 -12.85
CA VAL A 48 -7.50 -7.81 -11.73
C VAL A 48 -8.99 -7.51 -11.59
N GLY A 49 -9.42 -6.29 -11.90
CA GLY A 49 -10.81 -5.88 -11.76
C GLY A 49 -11.19 -4.73 -12.67
N ARG A 50 -12.38 -4.22 -12.44
CA ARG A 50 -12.91 -3.02 -13.11
C ARG A 50 -13.29 -1.99 -12.07
N SER A 51 -13.19 -0.71 -12.41
CA SER A 51 -13.52 0.37 -11.48
C SER A 51 -15.03 0.46 -11.25
N PHE A 52 -15.41 1.04 -10.12
CA PHE A 52 -16.77 1.09 -9.61
C PHE A 52 -17.76 1.81 -10.54
N LYS A 53 -17.39 3.00 -11.04
CA LYS A 53 -18.30 3.88 -11.80
C LYS A 53 -18.12 3.78 -13.31
N TYR A 54 -16.86 3.83 -13.75
CA TYR A 54 -16.52 3.89 -15.17
C TYR A 54 -16.16 2.54 -15.78
N HIS A 55 -16.09 1.47 -14.97
CA HIS A 55 -15.67 0.13 -15.41
C HIS A 55 -14.32 0.12 -16.16
N ARG A 56 -13.44 1.03 -15.77
CA ARG A 56 -12.09 1.09 -16.32
C ARG A 56 -11.26 -0.10 -15.86
N PRO A 57 -10.32 -0.59 -16.69
CA PRO A 57 -9.40 -1.63 -16.27
C PRO A 57 -8.63 -1.22 -14.99
N ARG A 58 -8.58 -2.09 -14.00
CA ARG A 58 -7.85 -1.89 -12.73
C ARG A 58 -6.89 -3.05 -12.48
N GLY A 59 -5.69 -2.71 -12.01
CA GLY A 59 -4.64 -3.67 -11.66
C GLY A 59 -4.25 -3.57 -10.20
N ILE A 60 -3.15 -4.21 -9.87
CA ILE A 60 -2.51 -4.12 -8.56
C ILE A 60 -1.70 -2.83 -8.53
N MET A 61 -1.92 -2.00 -7.52
CA MET A 61 -1.24 -0.70 -7.36
C MET A 61 -0.24 -0.72 -6.20
N SER A 62 -0.58 -1.38 -5.11
CA SER A 62 0.22 -1.44 -3.89
C SER A 62 0.57 -2.89 -3.50
N ALA A 63 1.18 -3.09 -2.34
CA ALA A 63 1.51 -4.42 -1.80
C ALA A 63 1.07 -4.59 -0.35
N GLY A 64 0.02 -3.90 0.07
CA GLY A 64 -0.50 -3.93 1.44
C GLY A 64 -1.99 -3.64 1.54
N SER A 65 -2.43 -3.29 2.74
CA SER A 65 -3.82 -2.96 3.06
C SER A 65 -4.31 -1.65 2.42
N GLU A 66 -3.40 -0.83 1.92
CA GLU A 66 -3.68 0.40 1.18
C GLU A 66 -4.13 0.16 -0.27
N GLU A 67 -4.20 -1.08 -0.76
CA GLU A 67 -4.58 -1.43 -2.13
C GLU A 67 -6.00 -0.98 -2.49
N PRO A 68 -6.16 -0.06 -3.48
CA PRO A 68 -7.47 0.46 -3.83
C PRO A 68 -8.18 -0.28 -4.97
N ASN A 69 -7.45 -1.05 -5.78
CA ASN A 69 -7.91 -1.52 -7.09
C ASN A 69 -8.07 -3.03 -7.20
N ALA A 70 -7.18 -3.79 -6.57
CA ALA A 70 -7.14 -5.25 -6.69
C ALA A 70 -8.11 -5.92 -5.71
N ILE A 71 -9.40 -5.60 -5.86
CA ILE A 71 -10.49 -6.12 -5.05
C ILE A 71 -11.09 -7.35 -5.77
N VAL A 72 -11.19 -8.46 -5.05
CA VAL A 72 -11.63 -9.75 -5.59
C VAL A 72 -12.71 -10.39 -4.73
N GLN A 73 -13.44 -11.31 -5.34
CA GLN A 73 -14.37 -12.22 -4.70
C GLN A 73 -13.69 -13.56 -4.46
N LEU A 74 -13.69 -14.04 -3.21
CA LEU A 74 -13.27 -15.40 -2.90
C LEU A 74 -14.46 -16.35 -2.93
N HIS A 75 -14.24 -17.54 -3.49
CA HIS A 75 -15.23 -18.60 -3.59
C HIS A 75 -14.71 -19.86 -2.92
N ASN A 76 -15.15 -20.12 -1.70
CA ASN A 76 -14.85 -21.39 -1.02
C ASN A 76 -16.04 -22.35 -1.11
N ASN A 77 -17.27 -21.83 -1.00
CA ASN A 77 -18.57 -22.46 -1.22
C ASN A 77 -19.68 -21.43 -0.96
N SER A 78 -20.96 -21.83 -0.98
CA SER A 78 -22.10 -20.94 -0.73
C SER A 78 -22.09 -20.25 0.65
N SER A 79 -21.45 -20.87 1.67
CA SER A 79 -21.38 -20.35 3.04
C SER A 79 -20.11 -19.55 3.34
N ARG A 80 -19.02 -19.76 2.58
CA ARG A 80 -17.71 -19.12 2.82
C ARG A 80 -17.28 -18.17 1.70
N THR A 81 -18.19 -17.76 0.86
CA THR A 81 -17.94 -16.75 -0.18
C THR A 81 -17.67 -15.39 0.46
N GLU A 82 -16.56 -14.73 0.09
CA GLU A 82 -16.19 -13.42 0.64
C GLU A 82 -16.00 -12.39 -0.48
N PRO A 83 -16.85 -11.36 -0.52
CA PRO A 83 -16.70 -10.25 -1.45
C PRO A 83 -15.71 -9.19 -0.94
N ASN A 84 -15.23 -8.37 -1.87
CA ASN A 84 -14.46 -7.15 -1.58
C ASN A 84 -13.16 -7.37 -0.80
N VAL A 85 -12.47 -8.49 -1.06
CA VAL A 85 -11.19 -8.80 -0.41
C VAL A 85 -10.03 -8.28 -1.25
N ARG A 86 -9.02 -7.70 -0.62
CA ARG A 86 -7.84 -7.21 -1.31
C ARG A 86 -6.88 -8.35 -1.64
N ALA A 87 -6.54 -8.50 -2.91
CA ALA A 87 -5.61 -9.56 -3.36
C ALA A 87 -4.22 -9.46 -2.70
N THR A 88 -3.84 -8.28 -2.23
CA THR A 88 -2.57 -8.01 -1.53
C THR A 88 -2.52 -8.54 -0.09
N GLU A 89 -3.67 -8.87 0.49
CA GLU A 89 -3.79 -9.35 1.89
C GLU A 89 -4.09 -10.84 1.99
N ILE A 90 -4.40 -11.51 0.86
CA ILE A 90 -4.73 -12.94 0.83
C ILE A 90 -3.44 -13.73 0.61
N GLU A 91 -3.02 -14.52 1.60
CA GLU A 91 -1.99 -15.54 1.40
C GLU A 91 -2.61 -16.69 0.59
N ILE A 92 -1.94 -17.15 -0.49
CA ILE A 92 -2.47 -18.25 -1.29
C ILE A 92 -2.36 -19.59 -0.55
N TYR A 93 -3.33 -20.44 -0.78
CA TYR A 93 -3.37 -21.82 -0.29
C TYR A 93 -3.91 -22.75 -1.37
N GLU A 94 -3.65 -24.06 -1.23
CA GLU A 94 -4.11 -25.05 -2.20
C GLU A 94 -5.62 -25.06 -2.32
N GLY A 95 -6.12 -24.92 -3.57
CA GLY A 95 -7.55 -24.87 -3.86
C GLY A 95 -8.21 -23.50 -3.68
N LEU A 96 -7.43 -22.41 -3.46
CA LEU A 96 -7.97 -21.06 -3.45
C LEU A 96 -8.65 -20.74 -4.79
N GLU A 97 -9.89 -20.24 -4.74
CA GLU A 97 -10.61 -19.73 -5.90
C GLU A 97 -10.96 -18.26 -5.70
N ALA A 98 -10.60 -17.43 -6.68
CA ALA A 98 -10.90 -16.00 -6.68
C ALA A 98 -11.40 -15.55 -8.05
N THR A 99 -12.26 -14.52 -8.06
CA THR A 99 -12.74 -13.90 -9.29
C THR A 99 -12.68 -12.39 -9.23
N SER A 100 -12.51 -11.78 -10.39
CA SER A 100 -12.63 -10.33 -10.56
C SER A 100 -14.05 -9.85 -10.23
N GLN A 101 -14.12 -8.65 -9.69
CA GLN A 101 -15.40 -7.96 -9.43
C GLN A 101 -15.63 -6.82 -10.42
N ASN A 102 -16.84 -6.24 -10.41
CA ASN A 102 -17.25 -5.10 -11.20
C ASN A 102 -17.12 -5.33 -12.73
N CYS A 103 -17.37 -6.55 -13.21
CA CYS A 103 -17.29 -6.85 -14.64
C CYS A 103 -18.35 -7.84 -15.06
N TRP A 104 -18.88 -7.68 -16.30
CA TRP A 104 -19.78 -8.62 -16.90
C TRP A 104 -19.66 -8.57 -18.45
N PRO A 105 -19.55 -9.71 -19.15
CA PRO A 105 -19.47 -11.09 -18.65
C PRO A 105 -18.10 -11.49 -18.10
N SER A 106 -17.03 -10.70 -18.34
CA SER A 106 -15.69 -10.99 -17.83
C SER A 106 -14.85 -9.72 -17.66
N VAL A 107 -13.77 -9.80 -16.88
CA VAL A 107 -12.83 -8.69 -16.69
C VAL A 107 -12.15 -8.27 -18.01
N ASN A 108 -11.95 -9.21 -18.93
CA ASN A 108 -11.33 -8.96 -20.23
C ASN A 108 -12.28 -8.31 -21.24
N PHE A 109 -13.56 -8.63 -21.17
CA PHE A 109 -14.62 -8.05 -21.99
C PHE A 109 -15.78 -7.69 -21.07
N ASP A 110 -15.89 -6.41 -20.77
CA ASP A 110 -16.87 -5.87 -19.83
C ASP A 110 -17.79 -4.88 -20.54
N ILE A 111 -19.07 -5.20 -20.60
CA ILE A 111 -20.09 -4.35 -21.23
C ILE A 111 -20.25 -3.04 -20.47
N GLY A 112 -20.07 -3.06 -19.12
CA GLY A 112 -20.09 -1.87 -18.28
C GLY A 112 -19.04 -0.83 -18.68
N GLY A 113 -17.99 -1.22 -19.42
CA GLY A 113 -16.98 -0.31 -19.96
C GLY A 113 -17.53 0.81 -20.87
N ILE A 114 -18.77 0.70 -21.34
CA ILE A 114 -19.48 1.79 -22.04
C ILE A 114 -19.61 3.03 -21.15
N ASN A 115 -19.69 2.88 -19.82
CA ASN A 115 -19.78 3.99 -18.88
C ASN A 115 -18.56 4.92 -18.94
N ASN A 116 -17.40 4.40 -19.36
CA ASN A 116 -16.23 5.24 -19.57
C ASN A 116 -16.41 6.26 -20.72
N PHE A 117 -17.15 5.90 -21.76
CA PHE A 117 -17.49 6.81 -22.85
C PHE A 117 -18.59 7.80 -22.43
N LEU A 118 -19.52 7.35 -21.59
CA LEU A 118 -20.60 8.16 -21.04
C LEU A 118 -20.14 9.05 -19.87
N SER A 119 -18.87 9.01 -19.47
CA SER A 119 -18.34 9.76 -18.35
C SER A 119 -18.62 11.28 -18.34
N PRO A 120 -18.76 11.99 -19.49
CA PRO A 120 -19.13 13.42 -19.49
C PRO A 120 -20.53 13.68 -18.93
N ILE A 121 -21.46 12.72 -19.05
CA ILE A 121 -22.84 12.84 -18.54
C ILE A 121 -23.05 12.10 -17.21
N LEU A 122 -22.01 11.49 -16.66
CA LEU A 122 -21.99 10.81 -15.37
C LEU A 122 -21.10 11.56 -14.36
N PRO A 123 -21.40 12.84 -14.04
CA PRO A 123 -20.62 13.56 -13.03
C PRO A 123 -20.77 12.93 -11.65
N ALA A 124 -19.95 13.33 -10.69
CA ALA A 124 -20.10 12.94 -9.30
C ALA A 124 -21.52 13.26 -8.80
N GLY A 125 -22.16 12.32 -8.11
CA GLY A 125 -23.53 12.49 -7.63
C GLY A 125 -24.62 12.44 -8.71
N PHE A 126 -24.33 12.02 -9.93
CA PHE A 126 -25.32 11.97 -11.03
C PHE A 126 -26.58 11.19 -10.67
N TYR A 127 -26.46 10.13 -9.90
CA TYR A 127 -27.61 9.28 -9.52
C TYR A 127 -28.57 9.99 -8.56
N TYR A 128 -28.11 10.88 -7.72
CA TYR A 128 -28.97 11.74 -6.90
C TYR A 128 -29.78 12.74 -7.75
N LYS A 129 -29.22 13.19 -8.87
CA LYS A 129 -29.88 14.14 -9.78
C LYS A 129 -30.77 13.42 -10.80
N THR A 130 -30.37 12.24 -11.29
CA THR A 130 -31.01 11.56 -12.43
C THR A 130 -32.15 10.63 -12.00
N PHE A 131 -32.01 9.94 -10.85
CA PHE A 131 -32.93 8.88 -10.42
C PHE A 131 -33.86 9.30 -9.26
N MET A 132 -33.98 10.60 -8.99
CA MET A 132 -34.87 11.13 -7.95
C MET A 132 -36.34 11.14 -8.35
N TRP A 133 -36.64 11.07 -9.65
CA TRP A 133 -38.00 11.12 -10.16
C TRP A 133 -38.30 10.00 -11.15
N PRO A 134 -39.50 9.33 -11.06
CA PRO A 134 -40.43 9.42 -9.93
C PRO A 134 -39.88 8.72 -8.67
N ALA A 135 -40.07 9.31 -7.50
CA ALA A 135 -39.53 8.81 -6.22
C ALA A 135 -39.96 7.37 -5.90
N SER A 136 -41.17 6.96 -6.33
CA SER A 136 -41.69 5.60 -6.17
C SER A 136 -40.89 4.52 -6.92
N PHE A 137 -40.02 4.90 -7.85
CA PHE A 137 -39.17 3.97 -8.58
C PHE A 137 -37.77 3.81 -7.99
N TRP A 138 -37.47 4.51 -6.88
CA TRP A 138 -36.14 4.49 -6.27
C TRP A 138 -35.62 3.09 -5.97
N GLU A 139 -36.43 2.21 -5.40
CA GLU A 139 -36.01 0.82 -5.10
C GLU A 139 -35.60 0.05 -6.36
N LYS A 140 -36.27 0.29 -7.49
CA LYS A 140 -35.91 -0.33 -8.76
C LYS A 140 -34.61 0.25 -9.32
N TYR A 141 -34.46 1.58 -9.25
CA TYR A 141 -33.22 2.26 -9.68
C TYR A 141 -32.04 1.81 -8.83
N GLU A 142 -32.20 1.78 -7.50
CA GLU A 142 -31.18 1.32 -6.57
C GLU A 142 -30.71 -0.10 -6.88
N TYR A 143 -31.67 -1.02 -7.12
CA TYR A 143 -31.36 -2.40 -7.48
C TYR A 143 -30.46 -2.49 -8.72
N PHE A 144 -30.79 -1.76 -9.78
CA PHE A 144 -29.96 -1.76 -11.00
C PHE A 144 -28.61 -1.08 -10.80
N ILE A 145 -28.57 0.03 -10.08
CA ILE A 145 -27.34 0.75 -9.75
C ILE A 145 -26.41 -0.15 -8.92
N ARG A 146 -26.91 -0.76 -7.88
CA ARG A 146 -26.14 -1.67 -7.02
C ARG A 146 -25.63 -2.90 -7.79
N LYS A 147 -26.48 -3.48 -8.64
CA LYS A 147 -26.07 -4.60 -9.49
C LYS A 147 -25.01 -4.20 -10.53
N SER A 148 -25.14 -3.01 -11.10
CA SER A 148 -24.16 -2.45 -12.03
C SER A 148 -22.82 -2.09 -11.34
N ALA A 149 -22.86 -1.68 -10.09
CA ALA A 149 -21.67 -1.39 -9.30
C ALA A 149 -20.81 -2.64 -8.99
N GLY A 150 -21.40 -3.85 -9.11
CA GLY A 150 -20.67 -5.12 -9.04
C GLY A 150 -19.91 -5.36 -7.73
N LEU A 151 -20.49 -4.99 -6.59
CA LEU A 151 -19.88 -5.06 -5.25
C LEU A 151 -19.64 -6.48 -4.69
N GLY A 152 -19.66 -7.51 -5.55
CA GLY A 152 -19.53 -8.90 -5.14
C GLY A 152 -20.85 -9.51 -4.64
N LYS A 153 -20.77 -10.76 -4.20
CA LYS A 153 -21.92 -11.54 -3.72
C LYS A 153 -21.67 -12.00 -2.28
N SER A 154 -22.61 -11.75 -1.40
CA SER A 154 -22.59 -12.26 -0.04
C SER A 154 -22.83 -13.77 -0.01
N PRO A 155 -22.45 -14.48 1.06
CA PRO A 155 -22.83 -15.87 1.31
C PRO A 155 -24.35 -16.02 1.30
N THR A 156 -24.84 -17.18 0.86
CA THR A 156 -26.27 -17.53 0.83
C THR A 156 -26.66 -18.53 1.93
N GLU A 157 -25.67 -19.12 2.59
CA GLU A 157 -25.82 -20.07 3.69
C GLU A 157 -25.09 -19.57 4.92
N ALA A 158 -25.40 -20.12 6.09
CA ALA A 158 -24.74 -19.79 7.34
C ALA A 158 -23.25 -20.14 7.30
N ASP A 159 -22.43 -19.26 7.85
CA ASP A 159 -20.99 -19.48 7.96
C ASP A 159 -20.70 -20.59 8.99
N PRO A 160 -20.03 -21.70 8.61
CA PRO A 160 -19.70 -22.79 9.51
C PRO A 160 -18.40 -22.55 10.29
N ASP A 161 -17.68 -21.46 10.04
CA ASP A 161 -16.40 -21.18 10.69
C ASP A 161 -16.59 -20.77 12.16
N VAL A 162 -15.57 -21.02 12.97
CA VAL A 162 -15.56 -20.72 14.40
C VAL A 162 -14.85 -19.40 14.65
N TYR A 163 -15.46 -18.53 15.43
CA TYR A 163 -14.94 -17.24 15.83
C TYR A 163 -14.87 -17.12 17.35
N GLU A 164 -13.83 -16.45 17.84
CA GLU A 164 -13.59 -16.28 19.25
C GLU A 164 -13.46 -14.82 19.65
N HIS A 165 -13.73 -14.53 20.93
CA HIS A 165 -13.40 -13.26 21.58
C HIS A 165 -12.38 -13.52 22.68
N LYS A 166 -11.35 -12.70 22.78
CA LYS A 166 -10.34 -12.79 23.84
C LYS A 166 -10.06 -11.42 24.44
N TYR A 167 -10.04 -11.35 25.76
CA TYR A 167 -9.57 -10.18 26.50
C TYR A 167 -8.08 -10.30 26.77
N ILE A 168 -7.33 -9.21 26.53
CA ILE A 168 -5.90 -9.12 26.79
C ILE A 168 -5.62 -7.88 27.63
N HIS A 169 -4.79 -8.05 28.64
CA HIS A 169 -4.24 -6.95 29.45
C HIS A 169 -2.73 -6.94 29.34
N CYS A 170 -2.14 -5.76 29.02
CA CYS A 170 -0.71 -5.57 28.96
C CYS A 170 -0.32 -4.20 29.54
N ASP A 171 0.95 -4.05 29.91
CA ASP A 171 1.48 -2.75 30.34
C ASP A 171 1.73 -1.86 29.12
N VAL A 172 2.32 -2.42 28.05
CA VAL A 172 2.63 -1.70 26.83
C VAL A 172 2.09 -2.47 25.63
N LEU A 173 1.23 -1.82 24.84
CA LEU A 173 0.83 -2.30 23.52
C LEU A 173 1.61 -1.54 22.44
N ILE A 174 2.20 -2.27 21.50
CA ILE A 174 2.90 -1.70 20.34
C ILE A 174 2.19 -2.15 19.07
N ILE A 175 1.83 -1.18 18.22
CA ILE A 175 1.08 -1.41 17.00
C ILE A 175 1.97 -1.15 15.79
N GLY A 176 2.29 -2.22 15.06
CA GLY A 176 3.23 -2.23 13.94
C GLY A 176 4.61 -2.73 14.33
N ALA A 177 5.08 -3.76 13.62
CA ALA A 177 6.36 -4.41 13.85
C ALA A 177 7.42 -4.03 12.79
N GLY A 178 7.42 -2.77 12.37
CA GLY A 178 8.55 -2.17 11.66
C GLY A 178 9.74 -1.95 12.60
N ILE A 179 10.84 -1.38 12.09
CA ILE A 179 12.05 -1.15 12.86
C ILE A 179 11.76 -0.43 14.19
N SER A 180 10.96 0.65 14.16
CA SER A 180 10.59 1.42 15.37
C SER A 180 9.81 0.58 16.37
N GLY A 181 8.84 -0.23 15.91
CA GLY A 181 8.04 -1.09 16.78
C GLY A 181 8.85 -2.22 17.41
N ILE A 182 9.78 -2.81 16.67
CA ILE A 182 10.70 -3.84 17.19
C ILE A 182 11.60 -3.28 18.27
N MET A 183 12.18 -2.09 18.05
CA MET A 183 13.00 -1.40 19.05
C MET A 183 12.19 -1.04 20.31
N ALA A 184 10.97 -0.56 20.14
CA ALA A 184 10.06 -0.27 21.26
C ALA A 184 9.70 -1.55 22.02
N ALA A 185 9.43 -2.66 21.33
CA ALA A 185 9.09 -3.94 21.95
C ALA A 185 10.24 -4.50 22.80
N LYS A 186 11.45 -4.50 22.24
CA LYS A 186 12.65 -4.94 22.95
C LYS A 186 12.91 -4.06 24.18
N THR A 187 12.86 -2.74 23.99
CA THR A 187 13.07 -1.78 25.09
C THR A 187 12.05 -1.96 26.21
N SER A 188 10.76 -2.04 25.87
CA SER A 188 9.69 -2.21 26.88
C SER A 188 9.85 -3.51 27.65
N ALA A 189 10.02 -4.62 26.94
CA ALA A 189 10.11 -5.95 27.56
C ALA A 189 11.37 -6.11 28.41
N LYS A 190 12.54 -5.65 27.96
CA LYS A 190 13.77 -5.68 28.75
C LYS A 190 13.72 -4.81 30.04
N ASN A 191 12.85 -3.82 30.07
CA ASN A 191 12.60 -3.01 31.25
C ASN A 191 11.45 -3.55 32.13
N GLY A 192 11.05 -4.82 31.94
CA GLY A 192 10.11 -5.54 32.79
C GLY A 192 8.63 -5.30 32.51
N PHE A 193 8.28 -4.54 31.46
CA PHE A 193 6.87 -4.35 31.08
C PHE A 193 6.31 -5.60 30.40
N LYS A 194 5.11 -6.02 30.79
CA LYS A 194 4.33 -7.00 30.02
C LYS A 194 3.94 -6.38 28.68
N THR A 195 4.60 -6.80 27.62
CA THR A 195 4.53 -6.15 26.30
C THR A 195 3.79 -7.01 25.29
N LEU A 196 2.90 -6.38 24.54
CA LEU A 196 2.23 -6.99 23.37
C LEU A 196 2.62 -6.22 22.11
N LEU A 197 3.22 -6.91 21.13
CA LEU A 197 3.52 -6.40 19.81
C LEU A 197 2.55 -7.03 18.80
N VAL A 198 1.85 -6.20 18.03
CA VAL A 198 0.91 -6.67 16.99
C VAL A 198 1.27 -6.11 15.62
N ASP A 199 1.13 -6.94 14.58
CA ASP A 199 1.31 -6.53 13.18
C ASP A 199 0.29 -7.22 12.27
N GLU A 200 -0.20 -6.50 11.27
CA GLU A 200 -1.16 -7.04 10.30
C GLU A 200 -0.55 -8.06 9.34
N LYS A 201 0.76 -7.99 9.09
CA LYS A 201 1.47 -8.93 8.20
C LYS A 201 1.78 -10.23 8.93
N HIS A 202 2.05 -11.29 8.17
CA HIS A 202 2.50 -12.57 8.72
C HIS A 202 3.99 -12.57 9.09
N TYR A 203 4.72 -11.51 8.79
CA TYR A 203 6.14 -11.32 9.07
C TYR A 203 6.40 -10.00 9.80
N LEU A 204 7.56 -9.92 10.45
CA LEU A 204 8.04 -8.73 11.15
C LEU A 204 9.07 -7.97 10.30
N GLY A 205 9.29 -6.71 10.58
CA GLY A 205 10.36 -5.89 10.02
C GLY A 205 9.90 -4.70 9.18
N GLY A 206 8.61 -4.61 8.86
CA GLY A 206 8.06 -3.48 8.09
C GLY A 206 8.74 -3.31 6.73
N SER A 207 9.04 -2.06 6.34
CA SER A 207 9.73 -1.77 5.07
C SER A 207 11.21 -2.10 5.12
N THR A 208 11.86 -1.93 6.26
CA THR A 208 13.32 -2.16 6.41
C THR A 208 13.72 -3.60 6.10
N ILE A 209 12.82 -4.59 6.27
CA ILE A 209 13.14 -6.01 6.04
C ILE A 209 13.42 -6.33 4.57
N TYR A 210 12.87 -5.58 3.63
CA TYR A 210 13.08 -5.77 2.20
C TYR A 210 13.96 -4.70 1.55
N GLN A 211 14.29 -3.63 2.25
CA GLN A 211 15.29 -2.66 1.83
C GLN A 211 16.68 -3.27 2.01
N ASN A 212 17.27 -3.79 0.96
CA ASN A 212 18.55 -4.49 0.97
C ASN A 212 19.63 -3.67 0.27
N SER A 213 19.71 -2.38 0.56
CA SER A 213 20.65 -1.45 -0.02
C SER A 213 21.87 -1.24 0.89
N GLU A 214 23.07 -1.26 0.31
CA GLU A 214 24.32 -0.90 0.99
C GLU A 214 24.37 0.58 1.43
N HIS A 215 23.42 1.38 0.98
CA HIS A 215 23.28 2.79 1.35
C HIS A 215 22.63 3.00 2.73
N PHE A 216 22.01 1.96 3.29
CA PHE A 216 21.35 2.01 4.61
C PHE A 216 22.03 1.03 5.57
N LYS A 217 22.86 1.57 6.46
CA LYS A 217 23.58 0.77 7.46
C LYS A 217 23.30 1.23 8.87
N ILE A 218 23.25 0.27 9.78
CA ILE A 218 23.17 0.47 11.22
C ILE A 218 24.33 -0.31 11.82
N ASN A 219 25.22 0.36 12.59
CA ASN A 219 26.42 -0.23 13.15
C ASN A 219 27.25 -1.01 12.10
N ASN A 220 27.48 -0.38 10.94
CA ASN A 220 28.22 -0.93 9.81
C ASN A 220 27.61 -2.22 9.18
N GLN A 221 26.36 -2.57 9.51
CA GLN A 221 25.63 -3.66 8.90
C GLN A 221 24.48 -3.11 8.05
N VAL A 222 24.17 -3.78 6.94
CA VAL A 222 22.98 -3.46 6.13
C VAL A 222 21.75 -3.51 7.04
N SER A 223 20.88 -2.51 6.95
CA SER A 223 19.77 -2.30 7.90
C SER A 223 18.83 -3.50 7.99
N SER A 224 18.57 -4.21 6.89
CA SER A 224 17.75 -5.42 6.90
C SER A 224 18.40 -6.57 7.68
N SER A 225 19.71 -6.78 7.55
CA SER A 225 20.45 -7.81 8.28
C SER A 225 20.56 -7.49 9.77
N TRP A 226 20.75 -6.22 10.11
CA TRP A 226 20.72 -5.76 11.50
C TRP A 226 19.35 -6.02 12.12
N LEU A 227 18.28 -5.69 11.41
CA LEU A 227 16.91 -5.87 11.86
C LEU A 227 16.55 -7.35 12.06
N GLU A 228 17.03 -8.25 11.20
CA GLU A 228 16.84 -9.70 11.40
C GLU A 228 17.42 -10.21 12.72
N LYS A 229 18.58 -9.70 13.13
CA LYS A 229 19.15 -10.02 14.43
C LYS A 229 18.23 -9.55 15.56
N GLU A 230 17.75 -8.30 15.47
CA GLU A 230 16.81 -7.76 16.45
C GLU A 230 15.51 -8.58 16.53
N ILE A 231 14.96 -9.00 15.39
CA ILE A 231 13.77 -9.87 15.33
C ILE A 231 14.04 -11.22 16.03
N ASN A 232 15.22 -11.81 15.83
CA ASN A 232 15.58 -13.07 16.47
C ASN A 232 15.81 -12.93 17.98
N GLU A 233 16.26 -11.76 18.43
CA GLU A 233 16.40 -11.48 19.85
C GLU A 233 15.05 -11.28 20.54
N ILE A 234 14.15 -10.48 19.97
CA ILE A 234 12.84 -10.22 20.59
C ILE A 234 11.98 -11.47 20.73
N LYS A 235 12.11 -12.44 19.83
CA LYS A 235 11.40 -13.74 19.90
C LYS A 235 11.77 -14.57 21.12
N LYS A 236 12.88 -14.27 21.79
CA LYS A 236 13.38 -15.01 22.97
C LYS A 236 12.98 -14.35 24.29
N ILE A 237 12.32 -13.20 24.27
CA ILE A 237 11.97 -12.44 25.49
C ILE A 237 10.64 -12.97 26.03
N GLU A 238 10.63 -13.52 27.23
CA GLU A 238 9.46 -14.20 27.83
C GLU A 238 8.25 -13.29 28.07
N ASN A 239 8.47 -12.04 28.51
CA ASN A 239 7.40 -11.09 28.80
C ASN A 239 6.95 -10.27 27.56
N LEU A 240 7.34 -10.68 26.35
CA LEU A 240 6.92 -10.13 25.07
C LEU A 240 6.05 -11.12 24.31
N GLU A 241 4.76 -10.85 24.19
CA GLU A 241 3.86 -11.56 23.28
C GLU A 241 3.87 -10.89 21.90
N ILE A 242 4.09 -11.68 20.83
CA ILE A 242 4.11 -11.20 19.45
C ILE A 242 2.94 -11.84 18.69
N LYS A 243 2.10 -11.00 18.07
CA LYS A 243 0.99 -11.45 17.24
C LYS A 243 1.10 -10.86 15.84
N THR A 244 1.40 -11.72 14.89
CA THR A 244 1.33 -11.41 13.45
C THR A 244 -0.09 -11.66 12.93
N ARG A 245 -0.40 -11.28 11.68
CA ARG A 245 -1.74 -11.37 11.08
C ARG A 245 -2.82 -10.75 11.98
N THR A 246 -2.44 -9.70 12.74
CA THR A 246 -3.29 -9.06 13.73
C THR A 246 -3.45 -7.59 13.40
N SER A 247 -4.61 -7.22 12.88
CA SER A 247 -4.94 -5.84 12.51
C SER A 247 -5.69 -5.14 13.62
N VAL A 248 -5.17 -4.03 14.11
CA VAL A 248 -5.91 -3.17 15.05
C VAL A 248 -6.92 -2.34 14.26
N ALA A 249 -8.20 -2.57 14.56
CA ALA A 249 -9.32 -1.97 13.82
C ALA A 249 -9.93 -0.74 14.50
N ALA A 250 -9.79 -0.62 15.81
CA ALA A 250 -10.35 0.50 16.56
C ALA A 250 -9.51 0.85 17.79
N PHE A 251 -9.46 2.15 18.10
CA PHE A 251 -8.80 2.70 19.27
C PHE A 251 -9.76 3.63 20.02
N HIS A 252 -10.29 3.12 21.11
CA HIS A 252 -11.25 3.83 21.96
C HIS A 252 -10.56 4.50 23.17
N GLY A 253 -11.33 5.29 23.92
CA GLY A 253 -10.83 5.95 25.12
C GLY A 253 -10.24 4.98 26.17
N TYR A 254 -9.37 5.52 27.02
CA TYR A 254 -8.67 4.79 28.10
C TYR A 254 -7.87 3.58 27.59
N ASN A 255 -7.21 3.72 26.43
CA ASN A 255 -6.38 2.70 25.80
C ASN A 255 -7.09 1.33 25.69
N PHE A 256 -8.37 1.37 25.25
CA PHE A 256 -9.13 0.19 24.89
C PHE A 256 -9.13 0.03 23.37
N LEU A 257 -8.59 -1.08 22.89
CA LEU A 257 -8.44 -1.34 21.46
C LEU A 257 -9.12 -2.64 21.06
N LEU A 258 -9.58 -2.65 19.81
CA LEU A 258 -10.10 -3.84 19.16
C LEU A 258 -9.13 -4.25 18.04
N ALA A 259 -8.76 -5.52 18.01
CA ALA A 259 -7.94 -6.08 16.94
C ALA A 259 -8.53 -7.40 16.44
N ARG A 260 -8.38 -7.65 15.14
CA ARG A 260 -8.73 -8.92 14.50
C ARG A 260 -7.45 -9.72 14.26
N GLU A 261 -7.37 -10.89 14.88
CA GLU A 261 -6.30 -11.87 14.68
C GLU A 261 -6.78 -12.95 13.70
N ASN A 262 -6.13 -13.08 12.54
CA ASN A 262 -6.42 -14.12 11.54
C ASN A 262 -5.59 -15.37 11.87
N LEU A 263 -6.26 -16.45 12.25
CA LEU A 263 -5.59 -17.68 12.71
C LEU A 263 -5.44 -18.73 11.61
N THR A 264 -6.44 -18.89 10.75
CA THR A 264 -6.46 -19.96 9.75
C THR A 264 -6.83 -19.54 8.33
N ASP A 265 -7.02 -18.25 8.06
CA ASP A 265 -7.37 -17.75 6.71
C ASP A 265 -6.35 -18.12 5.62
N HIS A 266 -5.08 -18.35 6.01
CA HIS A 266 -4.01 -18.75 5.13
C HIS A 266 -3.92 -20.27 4.88
N LEU A 267 -4.81 -21.06 5.51
CA LEU A 267 -4.85 -22.53 5.37
C LEU A 267 -5.91 -22.94 4.33
N PRO A 268 -5.75 -24.09 3.68
CA PRO A 268 -6.82 -24.74 2.91
C PRO A 268 -8.08 -24.94 3.75
N VAL A 269 -9.25 -24.87 3.10
CA VAL A 269 -10.56 -24.88 3.78
C VAL A 269 -10.77 -26.12 4.63
N ASP A 270 -10.35 -27.29 4.16
CA ASP A 270 -10.43 -28.57 4.88
C ASP A 270 -9.60 -28.59 6.17
N GLN A 271 -8.52 -27.84 6.22
CA GLN A 271 -7.64 -27.71 7.39
C GLN A 271 -8.16 -26.72 8.44
N ARG A 272 -9.21 -25.95 8.14
CA ARG A 272 -9.87 -24.99 9.05
C ARG A 272 -10.91 -25.64 9.96
N ASN A 273 -11.41 -26.80 9.59
CA ASN A 273 -12.50 -27.47 10.30
C ASN A 273 -12.19 -27.62 11.81
N ASN A 274 -13.14 -27.20 12.64
CA ASN A 274 -13.05 -27.18 14.10
C ASN A 274 -11.91 -26.33 14.70
N LYS A 275 -11.30 -25.43 13.90
CA LYS A 275 -10.33 -24.46 14.38
C LYS A 275 -10.92 -23.06 14.34
N THR A 276 -10.53 -22.24 15.29
CA THR A 276 -10.88 -20.82 15.28
C THR A 276 -10.31 -20.18 14.00
N ARG A 277 -11.18 -19.61 13.18
CA ARG A 277 -10.80 -18.90 11.96
C ARG A 277 -10.20 -17.54 12.29
N GLN A 278 -10.95 -16.73 13.02
CA GLN A 278 -10.54 -15.40 13.42
C GLN A 278 -10.90 -15.15 14.88
N ARG A 279 -10.14 -14.29 15.52
CA ARG A 279 -10.36 -13.91 16.92
C ARG A 279 -10.42 -12.40 17.05
N LEU A 280 -11.49 -11.92 17.70
CA LEU A 280 -11.57 -10.52 18.11
C LEU A 280 -10.85 -10.35 19.45
N LEU A 281 -9.76 -9.62 19.44
CA LEU A 281 -9.02 -9.24 20.62
C LEU A 281 -9.57 -7.93 21.18
N LYS A 282 -9.94 -7.95 22.46
CA LYS A 282 -10.33 -6.78 23.26
C LYS A 282 -9.15 -6.46 24.19
N ILE A 283 -8.35 -5.46 23.78
CA ILE A 283 -7.07 -5.17 24.42
C ILE A 283 -7.20 -3.95 25.32
N ARG A 284 -6.79 -4.08 26.57
CA ARG A 284 -6.64 -2.96 27.51
C ARG A 284 -5.16 -2.81 27.85
N ALA A 285 -4.55 -1.68 27.47
CA ALA A 285 -3.15 -1.39 27.71
C ALA A 285 -2.99 -0.20 28.66
N LYS A 286 -1.95 -0.21 29.51
CA LYS A 286 -1.61 0.96 30.33
C LYS A 286 -1.01 2.06 29.44
N LYS A 287 -0.15 1.67 28.49
CA LYS A 287 0.51 2.56 27.53
C LYS A 287 0.39 2.00 26.11
N VAL A 288 0.27 2.88 25.12
CA VAL A 288 0.19 2.51 23.71
C VAL A 288 1.25 3.23 22.89
N ILE A 289 1.98 2.47 22.08
CA ILE A 289 2.96 2.98 21.12
C ILE A 289 2.47 2.68 19.72
N CYS A 290 2.12 3.72 18.96
CA CYS A 290 1.80 3.60 17.55
C CYS A 290 3.10 3.65 16.72
N ALA A 291 3.41 2.54 16.05
CA ALA A 291 4.53 2.39 15.10
C ALA A 291 4.01 1.94 13.73
N THR A 292 2.86 2.48 13.33
CA THR A 292 2.03 2.08 12.19
C THR A 292 2.63 2.44 10.82
N GLY A 293 3.76 3.12 10.79
CA GLY A 293 4.46 3.39 9.55
C GLY A 293 3.86 4.53 8.72
N SER A 294 4.14 4.50 7.43
CA SER A 294 3.64 5.46 6.44
C SER A 294 3.25 4.75 5.15
N LEU A 295 2.39 5.40 4.37
CA LEU A 295 1.93 4.95 3.06
C LEU A 295 2.60 5.79 1.99
N GLU A 296 3.07 5.16 0.92
CA GLU A 296 3.59 5.88 -0.25
C GLU A 296 2.44 6.56 -0.99
N ARG A 297 2.65 7.82 -1.38
CA ARG A 297 1.65 8.61 -2.08
C ARG A 297 1.73 8.39 -3.59
N PRO A 298 0.60 8.16 -4.26
CA PRO A 298 0.56 8.20 -5.71
C PRO A 298 0.74 9.63 -6.24
N LEU A 299 1.18 9.75 -7.48
CA LEU A 299 1.21 10.99 -8.25
C LEU A 299 0.00 11.06 -9.18
N ILE A 300 -0.58 12.25 -9.33
CA ILE A 300 -1.83 12.45 -10.06
C ILE A 300 -1.52 12.98 -11.47
N PHE A 301 -1.64 12.11 -12.48
CA PHE A 301 -1.44 12.40 -13.90
C PHE A 301 -2.51 11.71 -14.76
N ASP A 302 -2.56 12.04 -16.05
CA ASP A 302 -3.60 11.50 -16.94
C ASP A 302 -3.52 9.96 -17.04
N ASN A 303 -4.68 9.31 -16.81
CA ASN A 303 -4.83 7.85 -16.84
C ASN A 303 -3.86 7.10 -15.90
N ASN A 304 -3.62 7.62 -14.70
CA ASN A 304 -2.76 7.03 -13.66
C ASN A 304 -3.34 5.74 -13.03
N ASP A 305 -4.46 5.26 -13.54
CA ASP A 305 -5.19 4.09 -13.05
C ASP A 305 -4.96 2.80 -13.87
N ARG A 306 -4.15 2.85 -14.93
CA ARG A 306 -3.96 1.68 -15.81
C ARG A 306 -3.30 0.51 -15.08
N PRO A 307 -3.70 -0.76 -15.36
CA PRO A 307 -2.96 -1.92 -14.89
C PRO A 307 -1.48 -1.86 -15.32
N GLY A 308 -0.58 -2.21 -14.40
CA GLY A 308 0.87 -2.06 -14.59
C GLY A 308 1.43 -0.72 -14.11
N ILE A 309 0.59 0.18 -13.59
CA ILE A 309 1.02 1.34 -12.82
C ILE A 309 0.93 0.99 -11.34
N LEU A 310 2.06 0.98 -10.64
CA LEU A 310 2.18 0.60 -9.24
C LEU A 310 2.90 1.68 -8.44
N LEU A 311 2.80 1.61 -7.11
CA LEU A 311 3.69 2.37 -6.24
C LEU A 311 5.12 1.80 -6.33
N SER A 312 6.12 2.67 -6.27
CA SER A 312 7.54 2.27 -6.36
C SER A 312 7.93 1.31 -5.25
N SER A 313 7.51 1.58 -4.01
CA SER A 313 7.73 0.70 -2.87
C SER A 313 7.06 -0.67 -3.02
N ALA A 314 5.92 -0.74 -3.71
CA ALA A 314 5.26 -2.01 -4.00
C ALA A 314 6.09 -2.86 -4.98
N ILE A 315 6.65 -2.25 -6.04
CA ILE A 315 7.53 -2.93 -6.98
C ILE A 315 8.75 -3.50 -6.26
N GLU A 316 9.39 -2.70 -5.41
CA GLU A 316 10.53 -3.12 -4.60
C GLU A 316 10.15 -4.28 -3.66
N LYS A 317 9.01 -4.19 -2.98
CA LYS A 317 8.51 -5.23 -2.09
C LYS A 317 8.21 -6.52 -2.85
N TYR A 318 7.54 -6.46 -4.01
CA TYR A 318 7.28 -7.64 -4.84
C TYR A 318 8.58 -8.32 -5.29
N SER A 319 9.59 -7.53 -5.69
CA SER A 319 10.87 -8.10 -6.11
C SER A 319 11.66 -8.70 -4.95
N ASN A 320 11.70 -8.05 -3.79
CA ASN A 320 12.58 -8.42 -2.68
C ASN A 320 11.99 -9.48 -1.75
N LEU A 321 10.69 -9.41 -1.44
CA LEU A 321 10.05 -10.41 -0.58
C LEU A 321 9.50 -11.60 -1.38
N PHE A 322 8.87 -11.33 -2.51
CA PHE A 322 8.13 -12.35 -3.25
C PHE A 322 8.86 -12.87 -4.49
N GLY A 323 10.02 -12.28 -4.86
CA GLY A 323 10.76 -12.69 -6.05
C GLY A 323 9.97 -12.52 -7.35
N VAL A 324 9.29 -11.37 -7.50
CA VAL A 324 8.45 -11.08 -8.67
C VAL A 324 8.87 -9.78 -9.35
N ALA A 325 9.20 -9.84 -10.63
CA ALA A 325 9.31 -8.66 -11.47
C ALA A 325 7.91 -8.18 -11.88
N CYS A 326 7.57 -6.93 -11.56
CA CYS A 326 6.26 -6.38 -11.93
C CYS A 326 6.14 -6.05 -13.42
N GLY A 327 7.23 -6.08 -14.16
CA GLY A 327 7.32 -5.91 -15.61
C GLY A 327 8.69 -6.27 -16.13
N GLN A 328 8.81 -6.35 -17.46
CA GLN A 328 10.10 -6.57 -18.15
C GLN A 328 10.79 -5.25 -18.51
N LYS A 329 10.02 -4.17 -18.72
CA LYS A 329 10.46 -2.82 -19.04
C LYS A 329 9.89 -1.87 -18.00
N ASN A 330 10.66 -1.66 -16.91
CA ASN A 330 10.21 -0.83 -15.81
C ASN A 330 10.66 0.61 -16.02
N VAL A 331 9.77 1.55 -15.74
CA VAL A 331 10.04 2.98 -15.65
C VAL A 331 9.62 3.45 -14.27
N LEU A 332 10.40 4.33 -13.65
CA LEU A 332 10.06 4.92 -12.36
C LEU A 332 9.80 6.41 -12.52
N PHE A 333 8.75 6.90 -11.88
CA PHE A 333 8.38 8.31 -11.86
C PHE A 333 8.30 8.84 -10.43
N THR A 334 8.99 9.93 -10.13
CA THR A 334 9.17 10.37 -8.75
C THR A 334 9.29 11.89 -8.59
N ASN A 335 9.11 12.34 -7.33
CA ASN A 335 9.47 13.65 -6.82
C ASN A 335 10.42 13.59 -5.61
N ASN A 336 11.01 12.43 -5.33
CA ASN A 336 11.83 12.17 -4.16
C ASN A 336 12.85 11.05 -4.42
N ASP A 337 13.74 10.77 -3.46
CA ASP A 337 14.85 9.82 -3.66
C ASP A 337 14.48 8.34 -3.51
N SER A 338 13.31 7.99 -2.92
CA SER A 338 12.98 6.57 -2.67
C SER A 338 12.87 5.73 -3.94
N ALA A 339 12.45 6.32 -5.06
CA ALA A 339 12.40 5.61 -6.33
C ALA A 339 13.80 5.29 -6.92
N TYR A 340 14.82 6.05 -6.57
CA TYR A 340 16.20 5.74 -6.95
C TYR A 340 16.71 4.47 -6.27
N GLU A 341 16.37 4.29 -4.99
CA GLU A 341 16.64 3.05 -4.24
C GLU A 341 15.94 1.85 -4.88
N THR A 342 14.66 2.04 -5.23
CA THR A 342 13.90 1.01 -5.96
C THR A 342 14.60 0.64 -7.27
N ALA A 343 15.08 1.62 -8.06
CA ALA A 343 15.79 1.36 -9.32
C ALA A 343 17.07 0.55 -9.11
N ILE A 344 17.86 0.90 -8.10
CA ILE A 344 19.09 0.17 -7.74
C ILE A 344 18.76 -1.25 -7.32
N SER A 345 17.75 -1.42 -6.45
CA SER A 345 17.30 -2.71 -5.97
C SER A 345 16.84 -3.64 -7.11
N LEU A 346 16.09 -3.10 -8.08
CA LEU A 346 15.64 -3.84 -9.27
C LEU A 346 16.85 -4.24 -10.14
N PHE A 347 17.76 -3.31 -10.40
CA PHE A 347 18.94 -3.57 -11.20
C PHE A 347 19.82 -4.66 -10.60
N GLN A 348 20.06 -4.64 -9.30
CA GLN A 348 20.84 -5.67 -8.58
C GLN A 348 20.24 -7.07 -8.71
N LYS A 349 18.94 -7.17 -8.99
CA LYS A 349 18.22 -8.44 -9.25
C LYS A 349 18.13 -8.80 -10.74
N GLY A 350 18.77 -8.03 -11.60
CA GLY A 350 18.71 -8.23 -13.05
C GLY A 350 17.37 -7.86 -13.68
N ILE A 351 16.55 -7.06 -12.97
CA ILE A 351 15.30 -6.52 -13.50
C ILE A 351 15.60 -5.22 -14.22
N ASN A 352 15.20 -5.14 -15.50
CA ASN A 352 15.49 -3.99 -16.33
C ASN A 352 14.72 -2.73 -15.90
N VAL A 353 15.44 -1.60 -15.80
CA VAL A 353 14.90 -0.24 -15.58
C VAL A 353 15.27 0.62 -16.78
N GLU A 354 14.30 0.99 -17.61
CA GLU A 354 14.51 1.77 -18.84
C GLU A 354 14.84 3.21 -18.54
N ALA A 355 14.16 3.81 -17.54
CA ALA A 355 14.40 5.20 -17.17
C ALA A 355 13.82 5.53 -15.79
N ILE A 356 14.36 6.62 -15.21
CA ILE A 356 13.77 7.35 -14.08
C ILE A 356 13.32 8.71 -14.59
N ILE A 357 12.08 9.09 -14.34
CA ILE A 357 11.53 10.42 -14.59
C ILE A 357 11.41 11.12 -13.24
N ASP A 358 12.09 12.24 -13.09
CA ASP A 358 12.04 13.03 -11.85
C ASP A 358 11.48 14.42 -12.17
N ASN A 359 10.46 14.83 -11.43
CA ASN A 359 9.88 16.15 -11.65
C ASN A 359 10.73 17.30 -11.07
N ARG A 360 11.76 16.99 -10.28
CA ARG A 360 12.75 17.96 -9.78
C ARG A 360 13.76 18.27 -10.88
N GLU A 361 14.13 19.54 -11.03
CA GLU A 361 15.15 19.98 -11.97
C GLU A 361 16.55 19.70 -11.42
N GLU A 362 16.74 19.99 -10.14
CA GLU A 362 17.99 19.75 -9.43
C GLU A 362 17.79 18.58 -8.46
N VAL A 363 18.60 17.58 -8.62
CA VAL A 363 18.61 16.40 -7.76
C VAL A 363 20.04 16.21 -7.27
N ASP A 364 20.27 16.53 -6.00
CA ASP A 364 21.52 16.24 -5.32
C ASP A 364 21.38 14.92 -4.54
N SER A 365 21.57 13.82 -5.24
CA SER A 365 21.53 12.49 -4.62
C SER A 365 22.81 11.72 -4.93
N LYS A 366 23.40 11.14 -3.91
CA LYS A 366 24.56 10.25 -4.06
C LYS A 366 24.22 9.01 -4.89
N LEU A 367 22.93 8.66 -4.96
CA LEU A 367 22.40 7.51 -5.70
C LEU A 367 22.49 7.72 -7.23
N ILE A 368 22.50 8.98 -7.71
CA ILE A 368 22.58 9.30 -9.14
C ILE A 368 23.81 8.68 -9.77
N LYS A 369 24.96 8.77 -9.12
CA LYS A 369 26.22 8.21 -9.66
C LYS A 369 26.12 6.70 -9.89
N GLU A 370 25.40 5.98 -9.01
CA GLU A 370 25.17 4.55 -9.17
C GLU A 370 24.19 4.26 -10.29
N ILE A 371 23.13 5.04 -10.41
CA ILE A 371 22.14 4.94 -11.49
C ILE A 371 22.81 5.16 -12.86
N GLU A 372 23.62 6.22 -12.98
CA GLU A 372 24.33 6.56 -14.22
C GLU A 372 25.38 5.49 -14.59
N LYS A 373 26.10 4.95 -13.60
CA LYS A 373 27.06 3.84 -13.79
C LYS A 373 26.37 2.58 -14.34
N ASN A 374 25.11 2.37 -13.99
CA ASN A 374 24.31 1.25 -14.47
C ASN A 374 23.58 1.55 -15.80
N ASN A 375 23.92 2.66 -16.47
CA ASN A 375 23.33 3.11 -17.74
C ASN A 375 21.82 3.33 -17.71
N ILE A 376 21.23 3.58 -16.54
CA ILE A 376 19.81 3.91 -16.39
C ILE A 376 19.63 5.40 -16.69
N LYS A 377 18.76 5.72 -17.65
CA LYS A 377 18.54 7.09 -18.09
C LYS A 377 17.71 7.88 -17.07
N ILE A 378 18.14 9.10 -16.72
CA ILE A 378 17.42 10.00 -15.83
C ILE A 378 16.90 11.20 -16.60
N TYR A 379 15.60 11.49 -16.54
CA TYR A 379 14.96 12.68 -17.08
C TYR A 379 14.57 13.62 -15.93
N LYS A 380 15.45 14.60 -15.62
CA LYS A 380 15.24 15.61 -14.57
C LYS A 380 14.37 16.75 -15.08
N GLY A 381 13.43 17.24 -14.28
CA GLY A 381 12.49 18.29 -14.66
C GLY A 381 11.41 17.81 -15.64
N TYR A 382 11.14 16.51 -15.72
CA TYR A 382 10.11 15.93 -16.60
C TYR A 382 8.93 15.38 -15.81
N THR A 383 7.80 15.25 -16.50
CA THR A 383 6.57 14.64 -15.97
C THR A 383 5.98 13.66 -16.96
N ILE A 384 5.12 12.77 -16.45
CA ILE A 384 4.27 11.93 -17.29
C ILE A 384 3.19 12.82 -17.93
N ASN A 385 3.21 12.90 -19.26
CA ASN A 385 2.21 13.62 -20.03
C ASN A 385 0.98 12.76 -20.36
N ASP A 386 1.20 11.47 -20.67
CA ASP A 386 0.15 10.50 -20.96
C ASP A 386 0.64 9.06 -20.79
N THR A 387 -0.32 8.14 -20.62
CA THR A 387 -0.06 6.69 -20.54
C THR A 387 -0.89 5.95 -21.60
N PHE A 388 -0.34 4.88 -22.18
CA PHE A 388 -0.96 4.12 -23.24
C PHE A 388 -1.09 2.64 -22.88
N GLY A 389 -2.07 1.98 -23.47
CA GLY A 389 -2.41 0.59 -23.21
C GLY A 389 -3.86 0.45 -22.75
N TYR A 390 -4.41 -0.76 -22.81
CA TYR A 390 -5.79 -1.05 -22.40
C TYR A 390 -5.83 -1.98 -21.19
N ARG A 391 -5.40 -3.22 -21.33
CA ARG A 391 -5.37 -4.22 -20.25
C ARG A 391 -4.12 -4.12 -19.38
N LYS A 392 -3.08 -3.49 -19.89
CA LYS A 392 -1.81 -3.24 -19.26
C LYS A 392 -1.18 -2.01 -19.93
N ILE A 393 -0.41 -1.25 -19.20
CA ILE A 393 0.42 -0.19 -19.77
C ILE A 393 1.43 -0.80 -20.75
N ASN A 394 1.67 -0.12 -21.87
CA ASN A 394 2.67 -0.54 -22.87
C ASN A 394 3.60 0.59 -23.29
N LYS A 395 3.26 1.83 -22.98
CA LYS A 395 4.04 3.01 -23.29
C LYS A 395 3.61 4.19 -22.43
N ILE A 396 4.53 5.11 -22.17
CA ILE A 396 4.28 6.45 -21.63
C ILE A 396 4.76 7.51 -22.60
N SER A 397 4.22 8.71 -22.48
CA SER A 397 4.84 9.91 -23.03
C SER A 397 5.21 10.87 -21.91
N ILE A 398 6.40 11.45 -21.98
CA ILE A 398 6.89 12.43 -21.02
C ILE A 398 7.14 13.77 -21.70
N MET A 399 7.03 14.85 -20.92
CA MET A 399 7.37 16.20 -21.36
C MET A 399 8.08 16.95 -20.22
N GLN A 400 8.88 17.94 -20.60
CA GLN A 400 9.56 18.80 -19.63
C GLN A 400 8.53 19.68 -18.90
N LEU A 401 8.71 19.86 -17.59
CA LEU A 401 7.94 20.81 -16.79
C LEU A 401 8.49 22.23 -16.98
N SER A 402 7.59 23.23 -17.01
CA SER A 402 8.00 24.62 -16.84
C SER A 402 8.60 24.83 -15.44
N LYS A 403 9.42 25.86 -15.27
CA LYS A 403 10.09 26.18 -13.99
C LYS A 403 9.09 26.30 -12.82
N ASP A 404 7.93 26.90 -13.07
CA ASP A 404 6.85 27.03 -12.09
C ASP A 404 6.04 25.73 -11.88
N GLY A 405 6.29 24.67 -12.68
CA GLY A 405 5.59 23.39 -12.60
C GLY A 405 4.12 23.40 -13.05
N GLN A 406 3.64 24.51 -13.63
CA GLN A 406 2.22 24.67 -13.98
C GLN A 406 1.88 24.17 -15.38
N LYS A 407 2.86 24.00 -16.26
CA LYS A 407 2.70 23.60 -17.67
C LYS A 407 3.76 22.61 -18.09
N VAL A 408 3.48 21.88 -19.15
CA VAL A 408 4.50 21.12 -19.90
C VAL A 408 5.00 21.96 -21.08
N VAL A 409 6.28 21.81 -21.40
CA VAL A 409 6.97 22.53 -22.47
C VAL A 409 7.80 21.56 -23.31
N GLY A 410 8.22 22.01 -24.50
CA GLY A 410 9.07 21.22 -25.39
C GLY A 410 8.34 20.11 -26.14
N SER A 411 9.09 19.17 -26.66
CA SER A 411 8.58 18.03 -27.44
C SER A 411 8.28 16.82 -26.57
N LYS A 412 7.33 15.98 -27.02
CA LYS A 412 7.00 14.71 -26.38
C LYS A 412 8.11 13.69 -26.63
N ILE A 413 8.48 12.97 -25.57
CA ILE A 413 9.34 11.80 -25.63
C ILE A 413 8.49 10.58 -25.29
N SER A 414 8.52 9.56 -26.12
CA SER A 414 7.84 8.28 -25.89
C SER A 414 8.81 7.25 -25.34
N ILE A 415 8.39 6.51 -24.31
CA ILE A 415 9.16 5.43 -23.69
C ILE A 415 8.27 4.19 -23.62
N ASP A 416 8.70 3.09 -24.20
CA ASP A 416 8.02 1.81 -24.09
C ASP A 416 8.25 1.23 -22.69
N CYS A 417 7.17 0.85 -22.02
CA CYS A 417 7.24 0.23 -20.70
C CYS A 417 6.02 -0.67 -20.47
N ASP A 418 6.19 -1.71 -19.70
CA ASP A 418 5.08 -2.58 -19.28
C ASP A 418 4.86 -2.55 -17.75
N CYS A 419 5.65 -1.74 -17.05
CA CYS A 419 5.47 -1.38 -15.65
C CYS A 419 5.93 0.06 -15.42
N LEU A 420 5.08 0.87 -14.77
CA LEU A 420 5.40 2.22 -14.33
C LEU A 420 5.29 2.29 -12.80
N GLY A 421 6.42 2.46 -12.13
CA GLY A 421 6.47 2.74 -10.70
C GLY A 421 6.29 4.23 -10.44
N MET A 422 5.46 4.62 -9.48
CA MET A 422 5.31 6.02 -9.08
C MET A 422 5.58 6.21 -7.59
N SER A 423 6.22 7.32 -7.24
CA SER A 423 6.52 7.72 -5.87
C SER A 423 6.30 9.22 -5.67
N GLY A 424 5.26 9.58 -4.91
CA GLY A 424 4.92 10.96 -4.55
C GLY A 424 5.36 11.33 -3.12
N GLY A 425 6.27 10.55 -2.52
CA GLY A 425 6.66 10.69 -1.11
C GLY A 425 5.76 9.87 -0.19
N TRP A 426 5.77 10.20 1.09
CA TRP A 426 5.17 9.38 2.13
C TRP A 426 4.14 10.16 2.94
N THR A 427 3.10 9.48 3.40
CA THR A 427 2.07 10.02 4.31
C THR A 427 2.02 9.17 5.57
N PRO A 428 2.12 9.77 6.77
CA PRO A 428 2.01 9.04 8.03
C PRO A 428 0.69 8.29 8.18
N ALA A 429 0.72 7.04 8.65
CA ALA A 429 -0.48 6.26 8.93
C ALA A 429 -1.04 6.63 10.31
N VAL A 430 -1.79 7.73 10.39
CA VAL A 430 -2.27 8.35 11.64
C VAL A 430 -3.69 7.95 12.05
N HIS A 431 -4.31 7.00 11.37
CA HIS A 431 -5.72 6.64 11.56
C HIS A 431 -6.05 6.26 13.01
N LEU A 432 -5.26 5.35 13.62
CA LEU A 432 -5.46 4.94 15.01
C LEU A 432 -5.18 6.08 15.99
N PHE A 433 -4.18 6.91 15.70
CA PHE A 433 -3.88 8.08 16.51
C PHE A 433 -5.06 9.06 16.57
N THR A 434 -5.71 9.33 15.43
CA THR A 434 -6.87 10.22 15.40
C THR A 434 -8.11 9.61 16.06
N GLN A 435 -8.33 8.30 15.91
CA GLN A 435 -9.41 7.59 16.60
C GLN A 435 -9.29 7.68 18.13
N SER A 436 -8.07 7.67 18.67
CA SER A 436 -7.86 7.81 20.11
C SER A 436 -8.14 9.23 20.66
N GLY A 437 -8.45 10.18 19.78
CA GLY A 437 -8.66 11.59 20.12
C GLY A 437 -7.44 12.47 19.94
N GLY A 438 -6.34 11.95 19.43
CA GLY A 438 -5.14 12.70 19.07
C GLY A 438 -5.42 13.77 18.01
N LYS A 439 -4.72 14.91 18.11
CA LYS A 439 -4.84 16.02 17.15
C LYS A 439 -3.64 16.04 16.22
N LEU A 440 -3.90 16.34 14.97
CA LEU A 440 -2.90 16.47 13.94
C LEU A 440 -2.55 17.94 13.70
N LYS A 441 -1.32 18.17 13.23
CA LYS A 441 -0.94 19.42 12.57
C LYS A 441 -0.47 19.15 11.15
N PHE A 442 -0.67 20.11 10.27
CA PHE A 442 -0.13 20.05 8.93
C PHE A 442 1.32 20.55 8.93
N ARG A 443 2.21 19.84 8.25
CA ARG A 443 3.62 20.21 8.04
C ARG A 443 3.80 20.58 6.57
N ASP A 444 4.10 21.87 6.32
CA ASP A 444 4.14 22.44 4.97
C ASP A 444 5.31 21.89 4.13
N ASP A 445 6.46 21.62 4.74
CA ASP A 445 7.66 21.16 4.02
C ASP A 445 7.41 19.87 3.22
N ASP A 446 6.69 18.94 3.78
CA ASP A 446 6.36 17.64 3.15
C ASP A 446 4.88 17.56 2.76
N GLN A 447 4.09 18.55 3.15
CA GLN A 447 2.63 18.60 2.94
C GLN A 447 1.94 17.33 3.49
N VAL A 448 2.15 17.05 4.75
CA VAL A 448 1.60 15.90 5.46
C VAL A 448 0.99 16.30 6.81
N PHE A 449 0.00 15.52 7.24
CA PHE A 449 -0.49 15.58 8.61
C PHE A 449 0.36 14.71 9.51
N ILE A 450 0.84 15.27 10.62
CA ILE A 450 1.63 14.56 11.65
C ILE A 450 0.97 14.68 13.01
N PRO A 451 1.18 13.75 13.96
CA PRO A 451 0.74 13.87 15.33
C PRO A 451 1.24 15.15 15.99
N ASP A 452 0.37 15.84 16.74
CA ASP A 452 0.69 17.08 17.46
C ASP A 452 0.33 16.99 18.95
N LYS A 453 -0.96 16.85 19.29
CA LYS A 453 -1.42 16.71 20.67
C LYS A 453 -1.82 15.27 20.96
N TYR A 454 -1.11 14.67 21.86
CA TYR A 454 -1.29 13.27 22.26
C TYR A 454 -2.32 13.15 23.40
N PRO A 455 -3.21 12.14 23.35
CA PRO A 455 -3.89 11.68 24.56
C PRO A 455 -2.87 11.17 25.60
N SER A 456 -3.27 11.10 26.87
CA SER A 456 -2.41 10.55 27.92
C SER A 456 -2.08 9.08 27.63
N ASP A 457 -0.86 8.68 28.01
CA ASP A 457 -0.36 7.31 27.90
C ASP A 457 -0.32 6.73 26.46
N GLN A 458 -0.10 7.62 25.49
CA GLN A 458 0.05 7.26 24.09
C GLN A 458 1.17 8.07 23.43
N ILE A 459 1.96 7.41 22.55
CA ILE A 459 2.90 8.08 21.62
C ILE A 459 2.87 7.46 20.23
N SER A 460 3.33 8.24 19.23
CA SER A 460 3.66 7.75 17.89
C SER A 460 5.16 7.85 17.65
N ILE A 461 5.74 6.84 17.00
CA ILE A 461 7.18 6.75 16.70
C ILE A 461 7.42 6.30 15.26
N GLY A 462 8.55 6.70 14.70
CA GLY A 462 8.93 6.37 13.33
C GLY A 462 8.10 7.12 12.28
N SER A 463 7.89 6.53 11.12
CA SER A 463 7.31 7.26 10.00
C SER A 463 5.84 7.63 10.18
N CYS A 464 5.09 7.00 11.07
CA CYS A 464 3.76 7.47 11.45
C CYS A 464 3.78 8.76 12.29
N ASN A 465 4.97 9.14 12.82
CA ASN A 465 5.22 10.42 13.48
C ASN A 465 5.84 11.47 12.54
N GLY A 466 5.97 11.15 11.25
CA GLY A 466 6.56 12.02 10.24
C GLY A 466 8.09 11.95 10.16
N GLU A 467 8.72 10.91 10.67
CA GLU A 467 10.15 10.61 10.56
C GLU A 467 10.35 9.65 9.39
N PHE A 468 10.78 10.15 8.23
CA PHE A 468 10.77 9.36 7.00
C PHE A 468 12.12 8.75 6.62
N THR A 469 13.22 9.26 7.17
CA THR A 469 14.54 8.70 6.93
C THR A 469 14.97 7.79 8.08
N LEU A 470 15.83 6.82 7.79
CA LEU A 470 16.35 5.91 8.81
C LEU A 470 17.05 6.67 9.95
N ASP A 471 17.79 7.71 9.60
CA ASP A 471 18.48 8.58 10.55
C ASP A 471 17.47 9.29 11.50
N GLU A 472 16.42 9.90 10.96
CA GLU A 472 15.37 10.54 11.76
C GLU A 472 14.68 9.56 12.72
N ILE A 473 14.35 8.37 12.20
CA ILE A 473 13.70 7.32 12.98
C ILE A 473 14.56 6.89 14.17
N LEU A 474 15.84 6.61 13.92
CA LEU A 474 16.71 6.00 14.92
C LEU A 474 17.28 7.01 15.92
N THR A 475 17.63 8.23 15.49
CA THR A 475 18.21 9.26 16.36
C THR A 475 17.26 9.69 17.48
N GLY A 476 15.96 9.81 17.18
CA GLY A 476 14.97 10.30 18.16
C GLY A 476 14.34 9.22 19.03
N ILE A 477 14.39 7.94 18.62
CA ILE A 477 13.59 6.89 19.23
C ILE A 477 13.99 6.57 20.68
N SER A 478 15.28 6.51 20.97
CA SER A 478 15.78 6.21 22.32
C SER A 478 15.28 7.21 23.36
N LYS A 479 15.36 8.51 23.05
CA LYS A 479 14.86 9.57 23.93
C LYS A 479 13.36 9.46 24.14
N LYS A 480 12.59 9.31 23.06
CA LYS A 480 11.12 9.18 23.13
C LYS A 480 10.68 8.00 24.00
N LEU A 481 11.34 6.85 23.84
CA LEU A 481 11.04 5.67 24.64
C LEU A 481 11.41 5.85 26.12
N LYS A 482 12.56 6.47 26.42
CA LYS A 482 12.96 6.76 27.79
C LYS A 482 11.96 7.67 28.49
N ASP A 483 11.60 8.75 27.86
CA ASP A 483 10.66 9.74 28.41
C ASP A 483 9.27 9.11 28.61
N PHE A 484 8.77 8.41 27.62
CA PHE A 484 7.43 7.82 27.66
C PHE A 484 7.29 6.67 28.66
N LEU A 485 8.26 5.77 28.69
CA LEU A 485 8.25 4.61 29.59
C LEU A 485 8.77 4.94 30.99
N ASN A 486 9.34 6.13 31.20
CA ASN A 486 10.02 6.53 32.42
C ASN A 486 11.17 5.57 32.81
N ILE A 487 12.05 5.28 31.84
CA ILE A 487 13.20 4.38 32.00
C ILE A 487 14.53 5.11 31.81
N LYS A 488 15.61 4.59 32.40
CA LYS A 488 16.91 5.26 32.37
C LYS A 488 17.76 4.93 31.15
N LYS A 489 17.66 3.71 30.63
CA LYS A 489 18.51 3.21 29.53
C LYS A 489 17.73 2.45 28.48
N THR A 490 18.21 2.52 27.22
CA THR A 490 17.78 1.67 26.12
C THR A 490 19.00 1.04 25.46
N ASP A 491 18.81 -0.05 24.71
CA ASP A 491 19.90 -0.70 23.95
C ASP A 491 20.34 0.15 22.73
N TYR A 492 19.67 1.27 22.47
CA TYR A 492 19.77 2.03 21.22
C TYR A 492 20.30 3.46 21.39
N GLU A 493 21.12 3.71 22.41
CA GLU A 493 21.62 5.07 22.73
C GLU A 493 22.69 5.57 21.74
N ASN A 494 23.50 4.67 21.19
CA ASN A 494 24.69 5.00 20.38
C ASN A 494 24.72 4.19 19.07
N LEU A 495 23.68 4.32 18.27
CA LEU A 495 23.66 3.68 16.95
C LEU A 495 24.45 4.52 15.93
N GLU A 496 25.40 3.89 15.25
CA GLU A 496 26.01 4.47 14.05
C GLU A 496 25.09 4.27 12.85
N ILE A 497 24.61 5.36 12.25
CA ILE A 497 23.64 5.33 11.17
C ILE A 497 24.28 5.91 9.93
N GLN A 498 24.21 5.17 8.82
CA GLN A 498 24.53 5.65 7.48
C GLN A 498 23.26 5.65 6.64
N SER A 499 22.87 6.83 6.20
CA SER A 499 21.71 7.04 5.34
C SER A 499 22.06 8.10 4.30
N HIS A 500 21.62 7.91 3.06
CA HIS A 500 21.95 8.80 1.93
C HIS A 500 20.69 9.42 1.31
N PHE A 501 19.67 9.63 2.10
CA PHE A 501 18.41 10.18 1.63
C PHE A 501 18.43 11.71 1.62
N ASN A 502 18.10 12.33 0.47
CA ASN A 502 17.90 13.77 0.37
C ASN A 502 16.42 14.12 0.54
N LYS A 503 16.13 15.12 1.38
CA LYS A 503 14.76 15.59 1.66
C LYS A 503 14.18 16.50 0.58
N THR A 504 14.97 16.89 -0.43
CA THR A 504 14.48 17.78 -1.48
C THR A 504 13.32 17.17 -2.24
N LYS A 505 12.19 17.83 -2.23
CA LYS A 505 10.96 17.42 -2.92
C LYS A 505 10.44 18.55 -3.78
N ARG A 506 9.70 18.21 -4.83
CA ARG A 506 8.90 19.17 -5.60
C ARG A 506 7.45 18.76 -5.47
N ASN A 507 6.69 19.51 -4.67
CA ASN A 507 5.32 19.18 -4.31
C ASN A 507 4.33 19.64 -5.41
N ILE A 508 4.27 18.91 -6.52
CA ILE A 508 3.27 19.09 -7.57
C ILE A 508 2.34 17.89 -7.54
N TRP A 509 1.14 18.07 -7.03
CA TRP A 509 0.19 16.97 -6.82
C TRP A 509 -0.60 16.62 -8.07
N LEU A 510 -1.11 17.65 -8.78
CA LEU A 510 -1.77 17.48 -10.06
C LEU A 510 -0.78 17.87 -11.16
N LEU A 511 -0.25 16.86 -11.83
CA LEU A 511 0.74 17.06 -12.87
C LEU A 511 0.11 17.61 -14.15
N PRO A 512 0.71 18.64 -14.77
CA PRO A 512 0.20 19.19 -16.01
C PRO A 512 0.39 18.24 -17.18
N SER A 513 -0.47 18.39 -18.18
CA SER A 513 -0.42 17.68 -19.45
C SER A 513 -0.65 18.68 -20.58
N ASP A 514 -0.24 18.39 -21.80
CA ASP A 514 -0.55 19.18 -22.99
C ASP A 514 -2.02 19.09 -23.42
N LYS A 515 -2.78 18.21 -22.79
CA LYS A 515 -4.22 18.06 -23.01
C LYS A 515 -5.04 19.03 -22.16
N ILE A 516 -6.18 19.42 -22.68
CA ILE A 516 -7.15 20.20 -21.91
C ILE A 516 -7.68 19.34 -20.73
N ILE A 517 -7.70 19.90 -19.52
CA ILE A 517 -8.11 19.20 -18.28
C ILE A 517 -9.44 18.45 -18.42
N GLY A 518 -10.40 18.98 -19.19
CA GLY A 518 -11.67 18.30 -19.45
C GLY A 518 -11.58 16.99 -20.24
N LYS A 519 -10.45 16.75 -20.93
CA LYS A 519 -10.17 15.55 -21.73
C LYS A 519 -9.23 14.57 -21.04
N THR A 520 -8.71 14.91 -19.84
CA THR A 520 -7.82 14.09 -19.04
C THR A 520 -8.60 13.39 -17.93
N LYS A 521 -8.10 12.25 -17.46
CA LYS A 521 -8.66 11.48 -16.34
C LYS A 521 -7.58 11.22 -15.27
N PRO A 522 -7.13 12.26 -14.55
CA PRO A 522 -6.22 12.10 -13.43
C PRO A 522 -7.03 11.68 -12.19
N PHE A 523 -6.95 10.41 -11.81
CA PHE A 523 -7.66 9.88 -10.66
C PHE A 523 -7.00 10.30 -9.36
N VAL A 524 -7.83 10.77 -8.42
CA VAL A 524 -7.45 11.13 -7.04
C VAL A 524 -7.95 10.05 -6.08
N ASP A 525 -9.19 9.59 -6.26
CA ASP A 525 -9.75 8.45 -5.55
C ASP A 525 -10.03 7.32 -6.55
N TYR A 526 -9.26 6.25 -6.40
CA TYR A 526 -9.36 5.09 -7.28
C TYR A 526 -10.57 4.20 -6.94
N GLN A 527 -11.02 4.18 -5.69
CA GLN A 527 -12.14 3.34 -5.25
C GLN A 527 -13.46 3.88 -5.77
N ASN A 528 -13.65 5.21 -5.73
CA ASN A 528 -14.89 5.87 -6.12
C ASN A 528 -14.83 6.46 -7.54
N ASP A 529 -13.75 6.23 -8.29
CA ASP A 529 -13.53 6.81 -9.62
C ASP A 529 -13.62 8.35 -9.62
N ALA A 530 -13.14 9.01 -8.55
CA ALA A 530 -13.12 10.47 -8.50
C ALA A 530 -11.84 11.01 -9.12
N THR A 531 -12.00 11.95 -10.05
CA THR A 531 -10.90 12.63 -10.75
C THR A 531 -10.66 14.04 -10.19
N ALA A 532 -9.52 14.63 -10.53
CA ALA A 532 -9.27 16.04 -10.20
C ALA A 532 -10.32 16.99 -10.78
N LYS A 533 -11.00 16.61 -11.87
CA LYS A 533 -12.13 17.36 -12.41
C LYS A 533 -13.32 17.39 -11.47
N ASP A 534 -13.62 16.25 -10.83
CA ASP A 534 -14.73 16.14 -9.87
C ASP A 534 -14.47 17.01 -8.64
N ILE A 535 -13.22 17.02 -8.13
CA ILE A 535 -12.83 17.90 -7.02
C ILE A 535 -12.92 19.37 -7.41
N LYS A 536 -12.46 19.76 -8.61
CA LYS A 536 -12.61 21.13 -9.12
C LYS A 536 -14.07 21.54 -9.28
N LEU A 537 -14.94 20.61 -9.68
CA LEU A 537 -16.38 20.86 -9.75
C LEU A 537 -16.97 21.12 -8.36
N ALA A 538 -16.65 20.27 -7.37
CA ALA A 538 -17.13 20.44 -6.01
C ALA A 538 -16.69 21.80 -5.41
N LEU A 539 -15.42 22.18 -5.60
CA LEU A 539 -14.92 23.50 -5.17
C LEU A 539 -15.66 24.67 -5.84
N ARG A 540 -15.97 24.55 -7.14
CA ARG A 540 -16.75 25.55 -7.89
C ARG A 540 -18.19 25.65 -7.36
N GLU A 541 -18.77 24.54 -6.92
CA GLU A 541 -20.11 24.48 -6.30
C GLU A 541 -20.10 24.98 -4.85
N GLY A 542 -18.94 25.37 -4.31
CA GLY A 542 -18.80 26.00 -2.98
C GLY A 542 -18.45 25.04 -1.84
N PHE A 543 -18.25 23.75 -2.10
CA PHE A 543 -17.81 22.81 -1.07
C PHE A 543 -16.34 23.07 -0.72
N ARG A 544 -16.05 23.23 0.58
CA ARG A 544 -14.70 23.55 1.07
C ARG A 544 -14.15 22.54 2.07
N SER A 545 -15.01 21.84 2.80
CA SER A 545 -14.54 20.75 3.68
C SER A 545 -14.35 19.47 2.88
N ILE A 546 -13.34 18.69 3.23
CA ILE A 546 -13.05 17.42 2.55
C ILE A 546 -14.22 16.44 2.65
N GLU A 547 -14.95 16.45 3.75
CA GLU A 547 -16.13 15.60 3.99
C GLU A 547 -17.25 15.87 2.97
N HIS A 548 -17.46 17.15 2.61
CA HIS A 548 -18.46 17.52 1.62
C HIS A 548 -17.97 17.34 0.16
N VAL A 549 -16.69 17.45 -0.05
CA VAL A 549 -16.08 17.24 -1.38
C VAL A 549 -16.14 15.78 -1.79
#